data_21d4b9beafef78b3589883768d7d11ea
#
_entry.id   21d4b9beafef78b3589883768d7d11ea
#
_cell.length_a   1.000
_cell.length_b   1.000
_cell.length_c   1.000
_cell.angle_alpha   90.00
_cell.angle_beta   90.00
_cell.angle_gamma   90.00
#
_symmetry.space_group_name_H-M   'P 1'
#
loop_
_entity.id
_entity.type
_entity.pdbx_description
1 polymer ?
#
loop_
_entity_poly.entity_id
_entity_poly.type
_entity_poly.pdbx_seq_one_letter_code
_entity_poly.pdbx_strand_id
1 'polypeptide(L)'
;MCIRDSHHPDQDYQNAGAEICADAAATSANANIILKVASPTLEEMDLIPNGSAFVSLFQTTREIEQVKALTNKNITGFSMHLIPRTTLAQSMDALSSQANIAGYKSVLIGAAHLPVYMPLLMTAAGTIPPAKVLILGAGVAGLQDIATAKRLGAQVEAFDVRPEVKEQVESLGAKFVEVDSDGDDGVGEGGYAKETSDDYKQRQQELIKQHIAKSDLVITTALIPGRPAPLLISTDMVNGMKPGSAIIDLAAENGGNCELTQGGEVIEHNGVKIDGTLNLPSSMQVHASQL
;
A
#
# COMPACT_ATOMS: atom_id res chain seq x y z
N MET A 1 4.29 -9.35 -11.56
CA MET A 1 5.67 -8.86 -11.80
C MET A 1 6.38 -9.90 -12.65
N CYS A 2 6.90 -9.51 -13.81
CA CYS A 2 7.65 -10.43 -14.68
C CYS A 2 9.11 -10.44 -14.22
N ILE A 3 9.69 -11.63 -14.02
CA ILE A 3 11.11 -11.79 -13.65
C ILE A 3 12.03 -11.02 -14.61
N ARG A 4 11.68 -10.99 -15.90
CA ARG A 4 12.45 -10.25 -16.94
C ARG A 4 12.53 -8.73 -16.67
N ASP A 5 11.56 -8.17 -15.98
CA ASP A 5 11.53 -6.74 -15.69
C ASP A 5 12.41 -6.36 -14.49
N SER A 6 12.87 -7.34 -13.70
CA SER A 6 13.76 -7.15 -12.54
C SER A 6 15.25 -7.10 -12.89
N HIS A 7 15.59 -7.00 -14.16
CA HIS A 7 16.97 -7.03 -14.71
C HIS A 7 17.70 -8.36 -14.50
N HIS A 8 16.96 -9.47 -14.33
CA HIS A 8 17.48 -10.83 -14.31
C HIS A 8 16.97 -11.57 -15.55
N PRO A 9 17.70 -11.52 -16.68
CA PRO A 9 17.32 -12.24 -17.91
C PRO A 9 17.45 -13.75 -17.74
N ASP A 10 16.78 -14.52 -18.60
CA ASP A 10 16.83 -15.98 -18.60
C ASP A 10 18.27 -16.53 -18.58
N GLN A 11 19.20 -15.81 -19.22
CA GLN A 11 20.61 -16.19 -19.24
C GLN A 11 21.28 -16.22 -17.86
N ASP A 12 20.87 -15.32 -16.94
CA ASP A 12 21.41 -15.30 -15.56
C ASP A 12 20.97 -16.54 -14.80
N TYR A 13 19.71 -16.97 -15.00
CA TYR A 13 19.20 -18.20 -14.41
C TYR A 13 19.91 -19.42 -14.98
N GLN A 14 20.13 -19.48 -16.30
CA GLN A 14 20.89 -20.57 -16.94
C GLN A 14 22.34 -20.63 -16.44
N ASN A 15 22.98 -19.46 -16.31
CA ASN A 15 24.35 -19.37 -15.78
C ASN A 15 24.45 -19.87 -14.32
N ALA A 16 23.36 -19.70 -13.56
CA ALA A 16 23.20 -20.19 -12.18
C ALA A 16 22.82 -21.69 -12.12
N GLY A 17 22.65 -22.37 -13.28
CA GLY A 17 22.31 -23.77 -13.36
C GLY A 17 20.83 -24.10 -13.42
N ALA A 18 19.96 -23.07 -13.61
CA ALA A 18 18.52 -23.29 -13.78
C ALA A 18 18.19 -23.68 -15.24
N GLU A 19 17.14 -24.47 -15.40
CA GLU A 19 16.54 -24.78 -16.70
C GLU A 19 15.42 -23.80 -17.00
N ILE A 20 15.39 -23.26 -18.20
CA ILE A 20 14.30 -22.38 -18.67
C ILE A 20 13.29 -23.25 -19.43
N CYS A 21 12.09 -23.39 -18.85
CA CYS A 21 11.00 -24.14 -19.45
C CYS A 21 10.14 -23.26 -20.37
N ALA A 22 9.42 -23.90 -21.30
CA ALA A 22 8.61 -23.22 -22.30
C ALA A 22 7.35 -22.57 -21.69
N ASP A 23 6.78 -23.19 -20.66
CA ASP A 23 5.52 -22.76 -20.03
C ASP A 23 5.43 -23.18 -18.55
N ALA A 24 4.36 -22.79 -17.90
CA ALA A 24 4.09 -23.09 -16.49
C ALA A 24 3.88 -24.60 -16.25
N ALA A 25 3.30 -25.30 -17.21
CA ALA A 25 3.06 -26.75 -17.08
C ALA A 25 4.39 -27.53 -17.09
N ALA A 26 5.30 -27.19 -18.02
CA ALA A 26 6.65 -27.78 -18.06
C ALA A 26 7.45 -27.42 -16.81
N THR A 27 7.35 -26.19 -16.31
CA THR A 27 8.05 -25.73 -15.12
C THR A 27 7.60 -26.48 -13.85
N SER A 28 6.30 -26.78 -13.74
CA SER A 28 5.72 -27.39 -12.53
C SER A 28 5.72 -28.93 -12.55
N ALA A 29 5.83 -29.57 -13.72
CA ALA A 29 5.56 -30.99 -13.91
C ALA A 29 6.28 -31.94 -12.92
N ASN A 30 7.51 -31.62 -12.52
CA ASN A 30 8.33 -32.42 -11.59
C ASN A 30 8.77 -31.61 -10.36
N ALA A 31 8.14 -30.47 -10.11
CA ALA A 31 8.54 -29.59 -9.02
C ALA A 31 8.06 -30.13 -7.66
N ASN A 32 8.97 -30.23 -6.69
CA ASN A 32 8.63 -30.53 -5.30
C ASN A 32 8.21 -29.26 -4.55
N ILE A 33 8.76 -28.11 -4.96
CA ILE A 33 8.47 -26.81 -4.39
C ILE A 33 8.24 -25.83 -5.53
N ILE A 34 7.16 -25.09 -5.47
CA ILE A 34 6.83 -24.03 -6.44
C ILE A 34 6.85 -22.69 -5.72
N LEU A 35 7.60 -21.75 -6.28
CA LEU A 35 7.68 -20.37 -5.81
C LEU A 35 7.01 -19.46 -6.85
N LYS A 36 6.08 -18.63 -6.39
CA LYS A 36 5.40 -17.64 -7.23
C LYS A 36 5.15 -16.36 -6.44
N VAL A 37 5.30 -15.21 -7.06
CA VAL A 37 5.03 -13.92 -6.38
C VAL A 37 3.54 -13.72 -6.19
N ALA A 38 2.78 -13.63 -7.29
CA ALA A 38 1.34 -13.43 -7.23
C ALA A 38 0.61 -14.69 -6.79
N SER A 39 -0.58 -14.53 -6.21
CA SER A 39 -1.50 -15.63 -5.96
C SER A 39 -1.79 -16.41 -7.24
N PRO A 40 -1.87 -17.75 -7.19
CA PRO A 40 -2.15 -18.56 -8.36
C PRO A 40 -3.62 -18.42 -8.76
N THR A 41 -3.88 -18.43 -10.07
CA THR A 41 -5.24 -18.64 -10.57
C THR A 41 -5.69 -20.08 -10.34
N LEU A 42 -6.98 -20.37 -10.42
CA LEU A 42 -7.48 -21.74 -10.29
C LEU A 42 -6.93 -22.66 -11.40
N GLU A 43 -6.76 -22.14 -12.62
CA GLU A 43 -6.15 -22.86 -13.74
C GLU A 43 -4.67 -23.22 -13.45
N GLU A 44 -3.91 -22.29 -12.90
CA GLU A 44 -2.53 -22.55 -12.50
C GLU A 44 -2.44 -23.58 -11.36
N MET A 45 -3.42 -23.59 -10.45
CA MET A 45 -3.52 -24.59 -9.38
C MET A 45 -3.61 -26.01 -9.94
N ASP A 46 -4.24 -26.20 -11.09
CA ASP A 46 -4.34 -27.53 -11.73
C ASP A 46 -2.99 -28.05 -12.23
N LEU A 47 -2.06 -27.16 -12.52
CA LEU A 47 -0.70 -27.51 -12.96
C LEU A 47 0.23 -27.92 -11.81
N ILE A 48 -0.12 -27.58 -10.55
CA ILE A 48 0.71 -27.86 -9.38
C ILE A 48 0.61 -29.36 -9.04
N PRO A 49 1.75 -30.08 -8.89
CA PRO A 49 1.74 -31.51 -8.55
C PRO A 49 1.14 -31.76 -7.15
N ASN A 50 0.40 -32.87 -7.03
CA ASN A 50 -0.14 -33.30 -5.75
C ASN A 50 1.00 -33.56 -4.73
N GLY A 51 0.83 -33.12 -3.49
CA GLY A 51 1.79 -33.35 -2.40
C GLY A 51 3.03 -32.44 -2.43
N SER A 52 3.12 -31.50 -3.38
CA SER A 52 4.20 -30.51 -3.43
C SER A 52 4.05 -29.42 -2.36
N ALA A 53 5.07 -28.54 -2.24
CA ALA A 53 4.97 -27.30 -1.49
C ALA A 53 4.77 -26.12 -2.43
N PHE A 54 4.00 -25.10 -1.96
CA PHE A 54 3.71 -23.90 -2.72
C PHE A 54 3.92 -22.65 -1.86
N VAL A 55 4.71 -21.70 -2.32
CA VAL A 55 5.01 -20.45 -1.63
C VAL A 55 4.61 -19.26 -2.50
N SER A 56 3.76 -18.38 -2.01
CA SER A 56 3.42 -17.13 -2.70
C SER A 56 2.76 -16.08 -1.78
N LEU A 57 2.47 -14.92 -2.34
CA LEU A 57 1.71 -13.84 -1.69
C LEU A 57 0.19 -14.07 -1.87
N PHE A 58 -0.38 -15.14 -1.34
CA PHE A 58 -1.82 -15.38 -1.38
C PHE A 58 -2.48 -15.08 -0.03
N GLN A 59 -3.68 -14.50 -0.07
CA GLN A 59 -4.42 -14.11 1.14
C GLN A 59 -5.38 -15.24 1.55
N THR A 60 -5.00 -16.02 2.57
CA THR A 60 -5.76 -17.19 3.03
C THR A 60 -7.19 -16.91 3.48
N THR A 61 -7.48 -15.68 3.89
CA THR A 61 -8.81 -15.25 4.36
C THR A 61 -9.73 -14.77 3.23
N ARG A 62 -9.20 -14.46 2.06
CA ARG A 62 -9.94 -13.95 0.89
C ARG A 62 -10.00 -14.93 -0.25
N GLU A 63 -8.91 -15.63 -0.50
CA GLU A 63 -8.73 -16.55 -1.63
C GLU A 63 -9.07 -17.98 -1.22
N ILE A 64 -10.29 -18.15 -0.71
CA ILE A 64 -10.78 -19.43 -0.13
C ILE A 64 -10.77 -20.55 -1.15
N GLU A 65 -11.07 -20.28 -2.43
CA GLU A 65 -11.10 -21.31 -3.46
C GLU A 65 -9.68 -21.84 -3.76
N GLN A 66 -8.67 -20.98 -3.76
CA GLN A 66 -7.27 -21.37 -3.88
C GLN A 66 -6.84 -22.22 -2.68
N VAL A 67 -7.22 -21.84 -1.45
CA VAL A 67 -6.92 -22.63 -0.25
C VAL A 67 -7.58 -24.01 -0.32
N LYS A 68 -8.83 -24.11 -0.78
CA LYS A 68 -9.51 -25.40 -0.99
C LYS A 68 -8.81 -26.24 -2.04
N ALA A 69 -8.38 -25.64 -3.16
CA ALA A 69 -7.66 -26.34 -4.23
C ALA A 69 -6.32 -26.90 -3.72
N LEU A 70 -5.54 -26.13 -2.93
CA LEU A 70 -4.33 -26.61 -2.26
C LEU A 70 -4.62 -27.82 -1.38
N THR A 71 -5.66 -27.73 -0.55
CA THR A 71 -6.07 -28.81 0.36
C THR A 71 -6.47 -30.08 -0.38
N ASN A 72 -7.28 -29.97 -1.44
CA ASN A 72 -7.75 -31.10 -2.24
C ASN A 72 -6.61 -31.85 -2.94
N LYS A 73 -5.51 -31.15 -3.26
CA LYS A 73 -4.31 -31.71 -3.86
C LYS A 73 -3.22 -32.12 -2.86
N ASN A 74 -3.50 -32.03 -1.55
CA ASN A 74 -2.53 -32.27 -0.47
C ASN A 74 -1.25 -31.42 -0.62
N ILE A 75 -1.37 -30.17 -1.10
CA ILE A 75 -0.28 -29.25 -1.28
C ILE A 75 -0.05 -28.50 0.03
N THR A 76 1.21 -28.41 0.49
CA THR A 76 1.58 -27.60 1.64
C THR A 76 1.76 -26.15 1.20
N GLY A 77 0.78 -25.27 1.51
CA GLY A 77 0.80 -23.86 1.15
C GLY A 77 1.50 -22.99 2.21
N PHE A 78 2.48 -22.22 1.79
CA PHE A 78 3.14 -21.18 2.60
C PHE A 78 2.72 -19.80 2.05
N SER A 79 1.85 -19.13 2.80
CA SER A 79 1.47 -17.76 2.45
C SER A 79 2.43 -16.75 3.09
N MET A 80 3.06 -15.92 2.26
CA MET A 80 3.90 -14.82 2.74
C MET A 80 3.11 -13.77 3.54
N HIS A 81 1.78 -13.71 3.38
CA HIS A 81 0.90 -12.90 4.22
C HIS A 81 0.80 -13.36 5.68
N LEU A 82 1.18 -14.59 5.98
CA LEU A 82 1.13 -15.17 7.33
C LEU A 82 2.46 -15.11 8.07
N ILE A 83 3.49 -14.50 7.48
CA ILE A 83 4.77 -14.28 8.17
C ILE A 83 4.50 -13.39 9.41
N PRO A 84 4.87 -13.85 10.63
CA PRO A 84 4.61 -13.10 11.84
C PRO A 84 5.45 -11.82 11.90
N ARG A 85 4.86 -10.74 12.39
CA ARG A 85 5.56 -9.46 12.57
C ARG A 85 6.38 -9.45 13.86
N THR A 86 7.44 -10.24 13.87
CA THR A 86 8.40 -10.37 14.97
C THR A 86 9.79 -9.96 14.50
N THR A 87 10.66 -9.58 15.43
CA THR A 87 12.05 -9.19 15.11
C THR A 87 12.80 -10.27 14.33
N LEU A 88 12.58 -11.54 14.63
CA LEU A 88 13.23 -12.67 13.94
C LEU A 88 12.75 -12.82 12.48
N ALA A 89 11.52 -12.45 12.20
CA ALA A 89 10.90 -12.62 10.88
C ALA A 89 10.98 -11.36 9.99
N GLN A 90 11.51 -10.24 10.49
CA GLN A 90 11.58 -8.98 9.73
C GLN A 90 12.27 -9.09 8.37
N SER A 91 13.31 -9.92 8.26
CA SER A 91 14.02 -10.15 7.00
C SER A 91 13.22 -10.94 5.97
N MET A 92 12.10 -11.54 6.37
CA MET A 92 11.18 -12.31 5.52
C MET A 92 9.85 -11.60 5.30
N ASP A 93 9.65 -10.41 5.90
CA ASP A 93 8.39 -9.65 5.81
C ASP A 93 8.28 -8.94 4.46
N ALA A 94 7.97 -9.73 3.42
CA ALA A 94 7.77 -9.25 2.07
C ALA A 94 6.63 -8.21 1.99
N LEU A 95 5.62 -8.27 2.85
CA LEU A 95 4.54 -7.27 2.86
C LEU A 95 5.06 -5.90 3.27
N SER A 96 5.91 -5.84 4.29
CA SER A 96 6.50 -4.57 4.73
C SER A 96 7.45 -4.00 3.69
N SER A 97 8.29 -4.82 3.04
CA SER A 97 9.19 -4.34 1.99
C SER A 97 8.40 -3.80 0.78
N GLN A 98 7.37 -4.50 0.32
CA GLN A 98 6.53 -4.03 -0.78
C GLN A 98 5.71 -2.80 -0.39
N ALA A 99 5.20 -2.71 0.84
CA ALA A 99 4.51 -1.53 1.35
C ALA A 99 5.42 -0.30 1.38
N ASN A 100 6.69 -0.46 1.76
CA ASN A 100 7.68 0.62 1.73
C ASN A 100 7.88 1.16 0.31
N ILE A 101 8.03 0.27 -0.69
CA ILE A 101 8.16 0.65 -2.10
C ILE A 101 6.90 1.37 -2.59
N ALA A 102 5.72 0.87 -2.24
CA ALA A 102 4.45 1.50 -2.59
C ALA A 102 4.38 2.93 -2.04
N GLY A 103 4.73 3.14 -0.76
CA GLY A 103 4.77 4.45 -0.14
C GLY A 103 5.76 5.41 -0.83
N TYR A 104 6.94 4.96 -1.18
CA TYR A 104 7.88 5.79 -1.96
C TYR A 104 7.27 6.20 -3.30
N LYS A 105 6.67 5.26 -4.03
CA LYS A 105 6.16 5.48 -5.38
C LYS A 105 4.91 6.36 -5.41
N SER A 106 4.02 6.21 -4.41
CA SER A 106 2.79 7.01 -4.28
C SER A 106 3.07 8.51 -4.24
N VAL A 107 4.08 8.91 -3.46
CA VAL A 107 4.49 10.33 -3.36
C VAL A 107 5.00 10.86 -4.70
N LEU A 108 5.79 10.07 -5.43
CA LEU A 108 6.31 10.49 -6.74
C LEU A 108 5.19 10.65 -7.77
N ILE A 109 4.23 9.72 -7.78
CA ILE A 109 3.04 9.80 -8.64
C ILE A 109 2.19 11.01 -8.23
N GLY A 110 1.93 11.18 -6.94
CA GLY A 110 1.19 12.32 -6.42
C GLY A 110 1.85 13.65 -6.82
N ALA A 111 3.16 13.77 -6.65
CA ALA A 111 3.91 14.96 -7.06
C ALA A 111 3.81 15.23 -8.58
N ALA A 112 3.78 14.18 -9.41
CA ALA A 112 3.61 14.31 -10.86
C ALA A 112 2.17 14.73 -11.26
N HIS A 113 1.18 14.43 -10.45
CA HIS A 113 -0.20 14.87 -10.68
C HIS A 113 -0.44 16.33 -10.30
N LEU A 114 0.34 16.88 -9.37
CA LEU A 114 0.15 18.22 -8.86
C LEU A 114 0.60 19.29 -9.85
N PRO A 115 -0.16 20.39 -10.02
CA PRO A 115 0.25 21.56 -10.78
C PRO A 115 1.10 22.55 -9.94
N VAL A 116 1.53 22.18 -8.73
CA VAL A 116 2.27 23.02 -7.79
C VAL A 116 3.60 22.36 -7.37
N TYR A 117 4.54 23.19 -6.91
CA TYR A 117 5.81 22.70 -6.40
C TYR A 117 5.65 21.97 -5.06
N MET A 118 6.36 20.86 -4.89
CA MET A 118 6.46 20.22 -3.57
C MET A 118 7.21 21.10 -2.56
N PRO A 119 8.43 21.64 -2.88
CA PRO A 119 9.19 22.45 -1.93
C PRO A 119 8.77 23.92 -1.93
N LEU A 120 9.15 24.61 -0.85
CA LEU A 120 9.22 26.07 -0.81
C LEU A 120 10.16 26.56 -1.92
N LEU A 121 9.72 27.51 -2.72
CA LEU A 121 10.56 28.19 -3.70
C LEU A 121 10.58 29.69 -3.42
N MET A 122 11.77 30.27 -3.33
CA MET A 122 11.99 31.70 -3.15
C MET A 122 12.81 32.22 -4.31
N THR A 123 12.26 33.16 -5.07
CA THR A 123 12.92 33.78 -6.24
C THR A 123 12.75 35.30 -6.20
N ALA A 124 13.44 36.01 -7.07
CA ALA A 124 13.23 37.43 -7.27
C ALA A 124 11.80 37.79 -7.71
N ALA A 125 11.06 36.84 -8.30
CA ALA A 125 9.67 37.00 -8.72
C ALA A 125 8.66 36.80 -7.57
N GLY A 126 9.09 36.25 -6.43
CA GLY A 126 8.23 36.00 -5.28
C GLY A 126 8.50 34.67 -4.58
N THR A 127 7.63 34.37 -3.60
CA THR A 127 7.69 33.14 -2.80
C THR A 127 6.52 32.25 -3.14
N ILE A 128 6.78 30.98 -3.47
CA ILE A 128 5.81 29.93 -3.67
C ILE A 128 5.84 29.03 -2.42
N PRO A 129 4.73 28.88 -1.68
CA PRO A 129 4.69 28.01 -0.50
C PRO A 129 4.84 26.55 -0.91
N PRO A 130 5.30 25.66 0.01
CA PRO A 130 5.38 24.23 -0.25
C PRO A 130 3.98 23.62 -0.36
N ALA A 131 3.85 22.55 -1.14
CA ALA A 131 2.64 21.74 -1.20
C ALA A 131 2.32 21.17 0.18
N LYS A 132 1.02 21.11 0.49
CA LYS A 132 0.48 20.47 1.70
C LYS A 132 0.10 19.04 1.40
N VAL A 133 0.72 18.10 2.08
CA VAL A 133 0.51 16.67 1.91
C VAL A 133 -0.11 16.11 3.19
N LEU A 134 -1.24 15.43 3.05
CA LEU A 134 -1.91 14.72 4.13
C LEU A 134 -1.77 13.21 3.90
N ILE A 135 -1.26 12.48 4.89
CA ILE A 135 -1.16 11.03 4.88
C ILE A 135 -2.21 10.45 5.83
N LEU A 136 -3.08 9.60 5.32
CA LEU A 136 -4.09 8.88 6.10
C LEU A 136 -3.67 7.42 6.28
N GLY A 137 -3.12 7.13 7.45
CA GLY A 137 -2.49 5.87 7.84
C GLY A 137 -0.96 6.00 7.95
N ALA A 138 -0.43 5.77 9.15
CA ALA A 138 1.01 5.84 9.44
C ALA A 138 1.62 4.44 9.69
N GLY A 139 1.24 3.46 8.84
CA GLY A 139 1.91 2.16 8.76
C GLY A 139 3.23 2.25 7.97
N VAL A 140 3.78 1.11 7.55
CA VAL A 140 5.06 1.07 6.80
C VAL A 140 5.00 1.95 5.55
N ALA A 141 3.92 1.85 4.75
CA ALA A 141 3.75 2.69 3.57
C ALA A 141 3.64 4.17 3.96
N GLY A 142 2.77 4.52 4.92
CA GLY A 142 2.55 5.91 5.33
C GLY A 142 3.79 6.58 5.93
N LEU A 143 4.58 5.87 6.72
CA LEU A 143 5.87 6.40 7.23
C LEU A 143 6.86 6.66 6.08
N GLN A 144 6.87 5.79 5.05
CA GLN A 144 7.68 6.01 3.87
C GLN A 144 7.15 7.17 3.01
N ASP A 145 5.81 7.32 2.91
CA ASP A 145 5.18 8.50 2.28
C ASP A 145 5.67 9.79 2.95
N ILE A 146 5.58 9.85 4.29
CA ILE A 146 6.03 10.99 5.08
C ILE A 146 7.51 11.29 4.79
N ALA A 147 8.38 10.29 4.90
CA ALA A 147 9.80 10.45 4.67
C ALA A 147 10.11 10.96 3.25
N THR A 148 9.41 10.45 2.25
CA THR A 148 9.60 10.83 0.84
C THR A 148 9.07 12.24 0.57
N ALA A 149 7.85 12.57 1.01
CA ALA A 149 7.25 13.89 0.82
C ALA A 149 8.07 14.99 1.54
N LYS A 150 8.58 14.70 2.73
CA LYS A 150 9.49 15.60 3.46
C LYS A 150 10.79 15.85 2.69
N ARG A 151 11.39 14.80 2.10
CA ARG A 151 12.60 14.94 1.26
C ARG A 151 12.34 15.78 0.01
N LEU A 152 11.13 15.73 -0.55
CA LEU A 152 10.71 16.61 -1.65
C LEU A 152 10.41 18.04 -1.19
N GLY A 153 10.45 18.31 0.12
CA GLY A 153 10.28 19.65 0.70
C GLY A 153 8.83 20.05 0.99
N ALA A 154 7.89 19.11 0.96
CA ALA A 154 6.49 19.37 1.27
C ALA A 154 6.25 19.64 2.78
N GLN A 155 5.17 20.33 3.06
CA GLN A 155 4.58 20.42 4.39
C GLN A 155 3.68 19.20 4.61
N VAL A 156 4.10 18.30 5.52
CA VAL A 156 3.43 17.01 5.70
C VAL A 156 2.71 16.96 7.02
N GLU A 157 1.43 16.56 6.96
CA GLU A 157 0.60 16.17 8.10
C GLU A 157 0.23 14.70 7.96
N ALA A 158 0.07 13.97 9.07
CA ALA A 158 -0.35 12.58 9.04
C ALA A 158 -1.38 12.30 10.14
N PHE A 159 -2.34 11.45 9.80
CA PHE A 159 -3.35 10.93 10.72
C PHE A 159 -3.25 9.41 10.82
N ASP A 160 -3.34 8.90 12.01
CA ASP A 160 -3.53 7.46 12.29
C ASP A 160 -4.40 7.33 13.55
N VAL A 161 -5.18 6.26 13.63
CA VAL A 161 -6.01 5.98 14.81
C VAL A 161 -5.20 5.45 16.00
N ARG A 162 -3.96 5.03 15.77
CA ARG A 162 -3.05 4.48 16.77
C ARG A 162 -2.16 5.59 17.34
N PRO A 163 -2.30 5.96 18.60
CA PRO A 163 -1.50 7.04 19.21
C PRO A 163 0.00 6.71 19.30
N GLU A 164 0.36 5.44 19.38
CA GLU A 164 1.76 4.99 19.46
C GLU A 164 2.61 5.32 18.23
N VAL A 165 1.99 5.59 17.06
CA VAL A 165 2.74 5.98 15.85
C VAL A 165 3.08 7.47 15.80
N LYS A 166 2.54 8.29 16.70
CA LYS A 166 2.76 9.73 16.77
C LYS A 166 4.26 10.07 16.80
N GLU A 167 5.00 9.46 17.71
CA GLU A 167 6.45 9.69 17.85
C GLU A 167 7.19 9.37 16.55
N GLN A 168 6.79 8.30 15.86
CA GLN A 168 7.40 7.92 14.58
C GLN A 168 7.12 8.97 13.49
N VAL A 169 5.89 9.48 13.40
CA VAL A 169 5.50 10.55 12.47
C VAL A 169 6.29 11.83 12.74
N GLU A 170 6.35 12.25 14.01
CA GLU A 170 7.04 13.49 14.41
C GLU A 170 8.56 13.37 14.24
N SER A 171 9.15 12.20 14.45
CA SER A 171 10.57 11.94 14.20
C SER A 171 10.97 12.09 12.73
N LEU A 172 10.03 11.88 11.80
CA LEU A 172 10.20 12.14 10.37
C LEU A 172 9.99 13.62 9.99
N GLY A 173 9.64 14.47 10.95
CA GLY A 173 9.42 15.90 10.76
C GLY A 173 8.04 16.25 10.20
N ALA A 174 7.06 15.35 10.25
CA ALA A 174 5.66 15.63 9.95
C ALA A 174 4.89 16.03 11.21
N LYS A 175 3.76 16.70 11.02
CA LYS A 175 2.83 17.00 12.10
C LYS A 175 1.82 15.87 12.24
N PHE A 176 1.67 15.32 13.44
CA PHE A 176 0.61 14.37 13.73
C PHE A 176 -0.72 15.10 13.98
N VAL A 177 -1.78 14.63 13.32
CA VAL A 177 -3.15 15.15 13.45
C VAL A 177 -3.88 14.25 14.42
N GLU A 178 -4.28 14.81 15.56
CA GLU A 178 -4.97 14.08 16.64
C GLU A 178 -6.44 14.47 16.71
N VAL A 179 -7.30 13.50 16.98
CA VAL A 179 -8.65 13.74 17.47
C VAL A 179 -8.55 13.95 18.97
N ASP A 180 -9.10 15.03 19.49
CA ASP A 180 -9.19 15.25 20.94
C ASP A 180 -9.93 14.05 21.57
N SER A 181 -9.18 13.23 22.33
CA SER A 181 -9.71 12.02 22.95
C SER A 181 -10.05 12.28 24.42
N ASP A 182 -11.30 12.08 24.79
CA ASP A 182 -11.73 12.03 26.19
C ASP A 182 -11.43 10.64 26.84
N GLY A 183 -10.27 10.03 26.49
CA GLY A 183 -9.76 8.80 27.12
C GLY A 183 -10.13 7.48 26.44
N ASP A 184 -10.64 7.48 25.22
CA ASP A 184 -10.87 6.25 24.44
C ASP A 184 -9.68 5.99 23.50
N ASP A 185 -8.71 5.19 23.98
CA ASP A 185 -7.53 4.81 23.22
C ASP A 185 -7.93 3.80 22.13
N GLY A 186 -7.92 4.24 20.87
CA GLY A 186 -8.35 3.46 19.69
C GLY A 186 -7.47 2.26 19.30
N VAL A 187 -6.79 1.61 20.28
CA VAL A 187 -5.85 0.49 20.07
C VAL A 187 -6.51 -0.86 20.37
N GLY A 188 -6.47 -1.76 19.39
CA GLY A 188 -6.87 -3.16 19.53
C GLY A 188 -5.68 -4.12 19.70
N GLU A 189 -5.94 -5.39 19.99
CA GLU A 189 -4.90 -6.44 20.06
C GLU A 189 -4.11 -6.53 18.74
N GLY A 190 -2.79 -6.65 18.84
CA GLY A 190 -1.90 -6.76 17.69
C GLY A 190 -1.55 -5.44 16.98
N GLY A 191 -1.83 -4.27 17.57
CA GLY A 191 -1.46 -2.95 17.02
C GLY A 191 -2.34 -2.50 15.84
N TYR A 192 -3.56 -3.04 15.72
CA TYR A 192 -4.58 -2.59 14.77
C TYR A 192 -5.65 -1.74 15.47
N ALA A 193 -6.32 -0.88 14.68
CA ALA A 193 -7.39 -0.02 15.19
C ALA A 193 -8.54 -0.84 15.81
N LYS A 194 -9.00 -0.40 17.00
CA LYS A 194 -10.19 -0.93 17.68
C LYS A 194 -11.45 -0.24 17.12
N GLU A 195 -12.61 -0.90 17.22
CA GLU A 195 -13.88 -0.21 16.99
C GLU A 195 -14.08 0.88 18.06
N THR A 196 -14.15 2.11 17.59
CA THR A 196 -14.32 3.33 18.41
C THR A 196 -15.79 3.71 18.51
N SER A 197 -16.13 4.56 19.50
CA SER A 197 -17.49 5.10 19.66
C SER A 197 -17.95 5.89 18.42
N ASP A 198 -19.27 5.96 18.18
CA ASP A 198 -19.81 6.69 17.02
C ASP A 198 -19.49 8.19 17.10
N ASP A 199 -19.44 8.76 18.29
CA ASP A 199 -19.04 10.16 18.51
C ASP A 199 -17.56 10.39 18.14
N TYR A 200 -16.67 9.47 18.49
CA TYR A 200 -15.27 9.54 18.08
C TYR A 200 -15.14 9.46 16.54
N LYS A 201 -15.87 8.56 15.88
CA LYS A 201 -15.88 8.45 14.42
C LYS A 201 -16.35 9.73 13.75
N GLN A 202 -17.37 10.38 14.29
CA GLN A 202 -17.85 11.67 13.76
C GLN A 202 -16.80 12.78 13.91
N ARG A 203 -16.18 12.91 15.08
CA ARG A 203 -15.09 13.88 15.32
C ARG A 203 -13.90 13.61 14.41
N GLN A 204 -13.54 12.34 14.22
CA GLN A 204 -12.51 11.93 13.29
C GLN A 204 -12.83 12.35 11.85
N GLN A 205 -14.03 12.07 11.38
CA GLN A 205 -14.45 12.43 10.01
C GLN A 205 -14.43 13.94 9.79
N GLU A 206 -14.90 14.72 10.75
CA GLU A 206 -14.88 16.18 10.66
C GLU A 206 -13.46 16.73 10.64
N LEU A 207 -12.56 16.19 11.47
CA LEU A 207 -11.15 16.57 11.49
C LEU A 207 -10.47 16.24 10.15
N ILE A 208 -10.66 15.02 9.63
CA ILE A 208 -10.12 14.58 8.34
C ILE A 208 -10.64 15.50 7.22
N LYS A 209 -11.94 15.82 7.20
CA LYS A 209 -12.56 16.72 6.22
C LYS A 209 -11.87 18.07 6.19
N GLN A 210 -11.61 18.67 7.36
CA GLN A 210 -10.95 19.98 7.46
C GLN A 210 -9.51 19.95 6.94
N HIS A 211 -8.77 18.87 7.15
CA HIS A 211 -7.40 18.72 6.67
C HIS A 211 -7.34 18.41 5.17
N ILE A 212 -8.25 17.56 4.66
CA ILE A 212 -8.39 17.27 3.22
C ILE A 212 -8.64 18.55 2.43
N ALA A 213 -9.58 19.40 2.86
CA ALA A 213 -9.91 20.63 2.15
C ALA A 213 -8.73 21.62 2.01
N LYS A 214 -7.71 21.51 2.87
CA LYS A 214 -6.52 22.38 2.86
C LYS A 214 -5.35 21.74 2.10
N SER A 215 -5.42 20.43 1.82
CA SER A 215 -4.34 19.66 1.21
C SER A 215 -4.28 19.85 -0.30
N ASP A 216 -3.07 19.74 -0.85
CA ASP A 216 -2.83 19.69 -2.28
C ASP A 216 -2.68 18.22 -2.73
N LEU A 217 -2.13 17.36 -1.86
CA LEU A 217 -2.02 15.91 -2.06
C LEU A 217 -2.52 15.17 -0.82
N VAL A 218 -3.37 14.17 -1.03
CA VAL A 218 -3.77 13.21 0.01
C VAL A 218 -3.30 11.82 -0.40
N ILE A 219 -2.65 11.09 0.50
CA ILE A 219 -2.27 9.69 0.28
C ILE A 219 -2.95 8.85 1.36
N THR A 220 -3.65 7.80 0.95
CA THR A 220 -4.35 6.90 1.85
C THR A 220 -3.71 5.52 1.84
N THR A 221 -3.48 4.98 3.04
CA THR A 221 -2.79 3.69 3.23
C THR A 221 -3.47 2.79 4.26
N ALA A 222 -4.70 3.14 4.67
CA ALA A 222 -5.39 2.45 5.74
C ALA A 222 -5.93 1.10 5.26
N LEU A 223 -5.41 0.03 5.83
CA LEU A 223 -5.83 -1.35 5.57
C LEU A 223 -6.10 -2.09 6.87
N ILE A 224 -7.15 -2.90 6.86
CA ILE A 224 -7.49 -3.82 7.95
C ILE A 224 -7.33 -5.24 7.41
N PRO A 225 -6.41 -6.06 7.97
CA PRO A 225 -6.20 -7.41 7.48
C PRO A 225 -7.48 -8.24 7.44
N GLY A 226 -7.73 -8.91 6.30
CA GLY A 226 -8.89 -9.78 6.11
C GLY A 226 -10.26 -9.07 5.97
N ARG A 227 -10.28 -7.73 5.93
CA ARG A 227 -11.51 -6.93 5.72
C ARG A 227 -11.34 -5.98 4.53
N PRO A 228 -12.43 -5.47 3.95
CA PRO A 228 -12.37 -4.35 3.01
C PRO A 228 -11.70 -3.14 3.66
N ALA A 229 -11.06 -2.29 2.85
CA ALA A 229 -10.46 -1.05 3.33
C ALA A 229 -11.52 -0.14 3.97
N PRO A 230 -11.21 0.55 5.07
CA PRO A 230 -12.15 1.49 5.67
C PRO A 230 -12.35 2.70 4.75
N LEU A 231 -13.59 3.16 4.61
CA LEU A 231 -13.90 4.38 3.89
C LEU A 231 -13.53 5.59 4.77
N LEU A 232 -12.55 6.37 4.32
CA LEU A 232 -12.04 7.55 5.03
C LEU A 232 -12.42 8.86 4.34
N ILE A 233 -12.53 8.84 3.00
CA ILE A 233 -12.79 10.01 2.18
C ILE A 233 -14.10 9.82 1.42
N SER A 234 -15.13 10.57 1.82
CA SER A 234 -16.40 10.58 1.11
C SER A 234 -16.34 11.49 -0.13
N THR A 235 -17.29 11.30 -1.04
CA THR A 235 -17.47 12.19 -2.21
C THR A 235 -17.63 13.65 -1.81
N ASP A 236 -18.32 13.95 -0.69
CA ASP A 236 -18.45 15.32 -0.17
C ASP A 236 -17.11 15.92 0.25
N MET A 237 -16.23 15.13 0.85
CA MET A 237 -14.86 15.58 1.18
C MET A 237 -14.04 15.89 -0.08
N VAL A 238 -14.15 15.07 -1.12
CA VAL A 238 -13.49 15.31 -2.41
C VAL A 238 -14.01 16.60 -3.06
N ASN A 239 -15.31 16.84 -3.01
CA ASN A 239 -15.92 18.10 -3.50
C ASN A 239 -15.42 19.35 -2.77
N GLY A 240 -14.95 19.20 -1.53
CA GLY A 240 -14.36 20.28 -0.73
C GLY A 240 -12.87 20.54 -1.01
N MET A 241 -12.20 19.71 -1.82
CA MET A 241 -10.79 19.88 -2.18
C MET A 241 -10.59 20.99 -3.23
N LYS A 242 -9.36 21.49 -3.28
CA LYS A 242 -8.98 22.49 -4.28
C LYS A 242 -8.90 21.84 -5.68
N PRO A 243 -9.38 22.47 -6.74
CA PRO A 243 -9.08 22.02 -8.11
C PRO A 243 -7.57 21.96 -8.35
N GLY A 244 -7.11 20.89 -9.00
CA GLY A 244 -5.70 20.61 -9.21
C GLY A 244 -5.05 19.79 -8.10
N SER A 245 -5.76 19.50 -6.99
CA SER A 245 -5.28 18.56 -5.98
C SER A 245 -5.38 17.10 -6.45
N ALA A 246 -4.72 16.20 -5.71
CA ALA A 246 -4.71 14.79 -6.03
C ALA A 246 -4.91 13.91 -4.79
N ILE A 247 -5.50 12.72 -5.00
CA ILE A 247 -5.60 11.64 -4.03
C ILE A 247 -4.89 10.42 -4.63
N ILE A 248 -4.00 9.80 -3.87
CA ILE A 248 -3.38 8.50 -4.22
C ILE A 248 -3.87 7.48 -3.20
N ASP A 249 -4.62 6.49 -3.67
CA ASP A 249 -5.25 5.51 -2.80
C ASP A 249 -4.53 4.15 -2.87
N LEU A 250 -3.62 3.89 -1.92
CA LEU A 250 -2.90 2.62 -1.82
C LEU A 250 -3.79 1.45 -1.37
N ALA A 251 -4.99 1.74 -0.89
CA ALA A 251 -5.96 0.73 -0.51
C ALA A 251 -6.87 0.27 -1.67
N ALA A 252 -6.66 0.76 -2.89
CA ALA A 252 -7.50 0.49 -4.07
C ALA A 252 -7.73 -1.01 -4.33
N GLU A 253 -6.72 -1.86 -4.11
CA GLU A 253 -6.84 -3.33 -4.22
C GLU A 253 -7.85 -3.94 -3.23
N ASN A 254 -8.16 -3.24 -2.15
CA ASN A 254 -9.06 -3.68 -1.08
C ASN A 254 -10.37 -2.88 -1.02
N GLY A 255 -10.74 -2.23 -2.12
CA GLY A 255 -11.95 -1.43 -2.23
C GLY A 255 -11.75 0.07 -2.10
N GLY A 256 -10.55 0.52 -1.70
CA GLY A 256 -10.19 1.92 -1.56
C GLY A 256 -10.59 2.58 -0.24
N ASN A 257 -9.83 3.59 0.17
CA ASN A 257 -10.17 4.45 1.29
C ASN A 257 -10.97 5.69 0.85
N CYS A 258 -11.02 5.99 -0.44
CA CYS A 258 -11.83 7.06 -1.03
C CYS A 258 -13.01 6.44 -1.79
N GLU A 259 -14.20 7.00 -1.57
CA GLU A 259 -15.46 6.52 -2.17
C GLU A 259 -15.43 6.52 -3.70
N LEU A 260 -14.69 7.43 -4.31
CA LEU A 260 -14.57 7.57 -5.75
C LEU A 260 -13.41 6.75 -6.36
N THR A 261 -12.63 6.06 -5.55
CA THR A 261 -11.50 5.25 -6.05
C THR A 261 -11.98 4.14 -6.99
N GLN A 262 -11.36 4.06 -8.16
CA GLN A 262 -11.53 2.97 -9.10
C GLN A 262 -10.19 2.22 -9.23
N GLY A 263 -10.19 0.95 -8.83
CA GLY A 263 -8.98 0.13 -8.85
C GLY A 263 -8.40 -0.03 -10.25
N GLY A 264 -7.13 0.32 -10.42
CA GLY A 264 -6.41 0.28 -11.69
C GLY A 264 -6.58 1.52 -12.58
N GLU A 265 -7.33 2.53 -12.14
CA GLU A 265 -7.63 3.71 -12.94
C GLU A 265 -7.22 5.02 -12.24
N VAL A 266 -6.98 6.04 -13.06
CA VAL A 266 -6.86 7.43 -12.63
C VAL A 266 -8.07 8.19 -13.15
N ILE A 267 -8.91 8.68 -12.25
CA ILE A 267 -10.10 9.44 -12.60
C ILE A 267 -9.95 10.90 -12.16
N GLU A 268 -10.77 11.77 -12.74
CA GLU A 268 -10.86 13.18 -12.34
C GLU A 268 -12.30 13.50 -11.92
N HIS A 269 -12.45 14.11 -10.74
CA HIS A 269 -13.71 14.55 -10.21
C HIS A 269 -13.60 16.01 -9.70
N ASN A 270 -14.34 16.93 -10.30
CA ASN A 270 -14.31 18.36 -9.97
C ASN A 270 -12.89 18.98 -9.97
N GLY A 271 -12.03 18.55 -10.90
CA GLY A 271 -10.64 19.00 -10.98
C GLY A 271 -9.69 18.34 -9.96
N VAL A 272 -10.14 17.34 -9.20
CA VAL A 272 -9.34 16.53 -8.29
C VAL A 272 -9.01 15.21 -8.98
N LYS A 273 -7.73 14.85 -9.08
CA LYS A 273 -7.30 13.55 -9.59
C LYS A 273 -7.34 12.52 -8.49
N ILE A 274 -7.94 11.37 -8.75
CA ILE A 274 -8.01 10.22 -7.84
C ILE A 274 -7.34 9.05 -8.54
N ASP A 275 -6.21 8.63 -8.00
CA ASP A 275 -5.37 7.58 -8.56
C ASP A 275 -5.50 6.31 -7.70
N GLY A 276 -6.12 5.28 -8.28
CA GLY A 276 -6.29 3.95 -7.72
C GLY A 276 -5.34 2.93 -8.34
N THR A 277 -4.15 3.33 -8.81
CA THR A 277 -3.17 2.42 -9.42
C THR A 277 -2.89 1.21 -8.53
N LEU A 278 -3.03 0.02 -9.11
CA LEU A 278 -2.80 -1.24 -8.42
C LEU A 278 -1.33 -1.65 -8.52
N ASN A 279 -0.88 -2.45 -7.55
CA ASN A 279 0.44 -3.08 -7.55
C ASN A 279 1.58 -2.09 -7.82
N LEU A 280 1.61 -0.96 -7.13
CA LEU A 280 2.65 0.06 -7.26
C LEU A 280 4.09 -0.50 -7.16
N PRO A 281 4.39 -1.51 -6.31
CA PRO A 281 5.73 -2.10 -6.26
C PRO A 281 6.21 -2.64 -7.61
N SER A 282 5.31 -3.11 -8.49
CA SER A 282 5.68 -3.61 -9.81
C SER A 282 6.26 -2.54 -10.73
N SER A 283 6.06 -1.27 -10.42
CA SER A 283 6.68 -0.14 -11.15
C SER A 283 8.13 0.14 -10.73
N MET A 284 8.65 -0.58 -9.74
CA MET A 284 10.03 -0.52 -9.25
C MET A 284 10.62 -1.93 -9.13
N GLN A 285 10.57 -2.67 -10.21
CA GLN A 285 10.79 -4.12 -10.29
C GLN A 285 12.12 -4.56 -9.69
N VAL A 286 13.20 -3.80 -9.92
CA VAL A 286 14.55 -4.13 -9.43
C VAL A 286 14.55 -4.23 -7.92
N HIS A 287 14.15 -3.16 -7.22
CA HIS A 287 14.13 -3.15 -5.76
C HIS A 287 13.03 -4.02 -5.17
N ALA A 288 11.85 -4.10 -5.83
CA ALA A 288 10.78 -4.98 -5.41
C ALA A 288 11.15 -6.47 -5.46
N SER A 289 12.11 -6.83 -6.31
CA SER A 289 12.64 -8.21 -6.39
C SER A 289 13.80 -8.48 -5.44
N GLN A 290 14.50 -7.43 -5.00
CA GLN A 290 15.65 -7.55 -4.10
C GLN A 290 15.25 -7.54 -2.62
N LEU A 291 14.12 -6.91 -2.28
CA LEU A 291 13.60 -6.74 -0.93
C LEU A 291 12.50 -7.75 -0.61
#